data_2e08094bf97f70102f798494c865a9eb
#
_entry.id   2e08094bf97f70102f798494c865a9eb
#
_cell.length_a   1.000
_cell.length_b   1.000
_cell.length_c   1.000
_cell.angle_alpha   90.00
_cell.angle_beta   90.00
_cell.angle_gamma   90.00
#
_symmetry.space_group_name_H-M   'P 1'
#
loop_
_entity.id
_entity.type
_entity.pdbx_description
1 polymer ?
#
loop_
_entity_poly.entity_id
_entity_poly.type
_entity_poly.pdbx_seq_one_letter_code
_entity_poly.pdbx_strand_id
1 'polypeptide(L)'
;MSEKQAIIVIPVYTTQLTVSEHAALRQCFDILSSYPKCFVKPESLDITSLVRDYPANHIVPFPDTYFKGIAGYNRLMMSPEFYETFAQWEYILIYQTDAWVFSDRLSEWCSKGYDYIGAPWIPKPKYRKLYYRIFNFLKRVFCYISGSSDYSRIYYRVGNLSLIH
;
A
#
# COMPACT_ATOMS: atom_id res chain seq x y z
N MET A 1 21.83 -9.93 11.48
CA MET A 1 20.56 -9.20 11.18
C MET A 1 19.49 -10.26 11.05
N SER A 2 18.34 -10.10 11.70
CA SER A 2 17.26 -11.10 11.67
C SER A 2 16.79 -11.32 10.24
N GLU A 3 16.78 -12.57 9.75
CA GLU A 3 16.31 -12.95 8.40
C GLU A 3 14.82 -12.59 8.14
N LYS A 4 14.10 -12.11 9.15
CA LYS A 4 12.67 -11.84 9.12
C LYS A 4 12.33 -10.37 9.43
N GLN A 5 13.18 -9.42 9.01
CA GLN A 5 12.90 -8.01 9.31
C GLN A 5 11.70 -7.47 8.55
N ALA A 6 11.57 -7.72 7.24
CA ALA A 6 10.45 -7.23 6.45
C ALA A 6 9.97 -8.23 5.40
N ILE A 7 8.66 -8.22 5.13
CA ILE A 7 8.03 -8.94 4.02
C ILE A 7 7.29 -7.96 3.10
N ILE A 8 7.34 -8.22 1.79
CA ILE A 8 6.58 -7.45 0.80
C ILE A 8 5.28 -8.19 0.50
N VAL A 9 4.16 -7.61 0.88
CA VAL A 9 2.82 -8.15 0.67
C VAL A 9 2.18 -7.47 -0.53
N ILE A 10 1.81 -8.26 -1.53
CA ILE A 10 1.31 -7.80 -2.83
C ILE A 10 -0.14 -8.30 -2.99
N PRO A 11 -1.15 -7.44 -2.75
CA PRO A 11 -2.54 -7.79 -3.00
C PRO A 11 -2.81 -7.93 -4.50
N VAL A 12 -3.42 -9.06 -4.89
CA VAL A 12 -3.75 -9.40 -6.28
C VAL A 12 -5.25 -9.63 -6.41
N TYR A 13 -5.90 -8.88 -7.27
CA TYR A 13 -7.34 -8.95 -7.52
C TYR A 13 -7.67 -9.64 -8.85
N THR A 14 -6.72 -9.66 -9.77
CA THR A 14 -6.81 -10.21 -11.11
C THR A 14 -5.45 -10.65 -11.60
N THR A 15 -5.41 -11.60 -12.50
CA THR A 15 -4.19 -12.01 -13.23
C THR A 15 -3.97 -11.23 -14.52
N GLN A 16 -4.96 -10.42 -14.94
CA GLN A 16 -4.87 -9.57 -16.11
C GLN A 16 -4.25 -8.23 -15.76
N LEU A 17 -2.91 -8.22 -15.68
CA LEU A 17 -2.15 -7.00 -15.40
C LEU A 17 -1.95 -6.20 -16.71
N THR A 18 -1.98 -4.88 -16.58
CA THR A 18 -1.58 -3.96 -17.65
C THR A 18 -0.07 -4.00 -17.89
N VAL A 19 0.39 -3.48 -19.01
CA VAL A 19 1.83 -3.37 -19.32
C VAL A 19 2.59 -2.60 -18.23
N SER A 20 2.00 -1.54 -17.69
CA SER A 20 2.59 -0.74 -16.61
C SER A 20 2.65 -1.51 -15.29
N GLU A 21 1.62 -2.28 -14.94
CA GLU A 21 1.63 -3.11 -13.74
C GLU A 21 2.65 -4.25 -13.83
N HIS A 22 2.79 -4.87 -15.00
CA HIS A 22 3.86 -5.84 -15.25
C HIS A 22 5.25 -5.22 -15.07
N ALA A 23 5.46 -4.01 -15.62
CA ALA A 23 6.73 -3.30 -15.47
C ALA A 23 7.01 -2.94 -14.00
N ALA A 24 6.00 -2.44 -13.27
CA ALA A 24 6.13 -2.08 -11.87
C ALA A 24 6.40 -3.31 -10.97
N LEU A 25 5.71 -4.41 -11.25
CA LEU A 25 5.90 -5.66 -10.50
C LEU A 25 7.30 -6.24 -10.74
N ARG A 26 7.79 -6.25 -11.99
CA ARG A 26 9.16 -6.64 -12.32
C ARG A 26 10.18 -5.79 -11.58
N GLN A 27 10.00 -4.47 -11.60
CA GLN A 27 10.85 -3.52 -10.88
C GLN A 27 10.88 -3.80 -9.37
N CYS A 28 9.73 -4.14 -8.77
CA CYS A 28 9.64 -4.54 -7.36
C CYS A 28 10.45 -5.81 -7.08
N PHE A 29 10.33 -6.82 -7.93
CA PHE A 29 11.07 -8.09 -7.78
C PHE A 29 12.58 -7.89 -7.96
N ASP A 30 12.99 -7.05 -8.89
CA ASP A 30 14.41 -6.77 -9.18
C ASP A 30 15.06 -5.94 -8.08
N ILE A 31 14.49 -4.77 -7.75
CA ILE A 31 15.08 -3.82 -6.79
C ILE A 31 15.01 -4.33 -5.35
N LEU A 32 13.88 -4.96 -4.98
CA LEU A 32 13.68 -5.48 -3.62
C LEU A 32 13.91 -6.99 -3.55
N SER A 33 14.86 -7.51 -4.35
CA SER A 33 15.12 -8.96 -4.48
C SER A 33 15.53 -9.63 -3.17
N SER A 34 16.15 -8.90 -2.25
CA SER A 34 16.60 -9.39 -0.94
C SER A 34 15.47 -9.67 0.06
N TYR A 35 14.25 -9.18 -0.21
CA TYR A 35 13.11 -9.36 0.70
C TYR A 35 12.16 -10.43 0.18
N PRO A 36 11.61 -11.28 1.07
CA PRO A 36 10.58 -12.23 0.69
C PRO A 36 9.30 -11.52 0.24
N LYS A 37 8.62 -12.13 -0.72
CA LYS A 37 7.39 -11.62 -1.31
C LYS A 37 6.25 -12.57 -1.05
N CYS A 38 5.08 -12.00 -0.77
CA CYS A 38 3.84 -12.73 -0.56
C CYS A 38 2.74 -12.17 -1.45
N PHE A 39 2.14 -13.00 -2.28
CA PHE A 39 0.88 -12.66 -2.93
C PHE A 39 -0.29 -12.92 -1.97
N VAL A 40 -1.11 -11.89 -1.77
CA VAL A 40 -2.40 -11.98 -1.08
C VAL A 40 -3.51 -11.93 -2.12
N LYS A 41 -4.37 -12.96 -2.15
CA LYS A 41 -5.35 -13.16 -3.23
C LYS A 41 -6.71 -13.61 -2.69
N PRO A 42 -7.80 -13.44 -3.48
CA PRO A 42 -9.06 -14.15 -3.22
C PRO A 42 -8.87 -15.67 -3.23
N GLU A 43 -9.61 -16.39 -2.40
CA GLU A 43 -9.58 -17.86 -2.41
C GLU A 43 -9.89 -18.43 -3.81
N SER A 44 -10.90 -17.87 -4.49
CA SER A 44 -11.35 -18.33 -5.80
C SER A 44 -10.40 -18.01 -6.97
N LEU A 45 -9.44 -17.08 -6.80
CA LEU A 45 -8.57 -16.62 -7.88
C LEU A 45 -7.39 -17.58 -8.09
N ASP A 46 -7.26 -18.18 -9.27
CA ASP A 46 -6.04 -18.88 -9.68
C ASP A 46 -4.98 -17.89 -10.17
N ILE A 47 -3.82 -17.87 -9.50
CA ILE A 47 -2.67 -17.01 -9.83
C ILE A 47 -1.46 -17.80 -10.34
N THR A 48 -1.63 -19.04 -10.78
CA THR A 48 -0.53 -19.92 -11.20
C THR A 48 0.32 -19.29 -12.30
N SER A 49 -0.31 -18.61 -13.27
CA SER A 49 0.42 -17.88 -14.32
C SER A 49 1.27 -16.74 -13.76
N LEU A 50 0.73 -15.99 -12.82
CA LEU A 50 1.43 -14.86 -12.20
C LEU A 50 2.63 -15.33 -11.36
N VAL A 51 2.47 -16.41 -10.61
CA VAL A 51 3.56 -17.01 -9.79
C VAL A 51 4.67 -17.58 -10.66
N ARG A 52 4.33 -18.12 -11.84
CA ARG A 52 5.34 -18.57 -12.80
C ARG A 52 6.21 -17.42 -13.31
N ASP A 53 5.60 -16.25 -13.58
CA ASP A 53 6.29 -15.08 -14.11
C ASP A 53 7.00 -14.28 -12.98
N TYR A 54 6.46 -14.32 -11.77
CA TYR A 54 6.93 -13.61 -10.56
C TYR A 54 6.96 -14.57 -9.37
N PRO A 55 8.06 -15.32 -9.15
CA PRO A 55 8.13 -16.36 -8.11
C PRO A 55 8.15 -15.72 -6.70
N ALA A 56 6.99 -15.63 -6.09
CA ALA A 56 6.85 -15.18 -4.70
C ALA A 56 7.14 -16.34 -3.72
N ASN A 57 7.66 -15.99 -2.55
CA ASN A 57 8.01 -16.95 -1.50
C ASN A 57 6.76 -17.53 -0.82
N HIS A 58 5.69 -16.75 -0.77
CA HIS A 58 4.44 -17.11 -0.10
C HIS A 58 3.23 -16.71 -0.95
N ILE A 59 2.15 -17.47 -0.78
CA ILE A 59 0.83 -17.19 -1.34
C ILE A 59 -0.17 -17.39 -0.22
N VAL A 60 -0.92 -16.34 0.12
CA VAL A 60 -1.92 -16.38 1.19
C VAL A 60 -3.29 -16.03 0.59
N PRO A 61 -4.22 -16.98 0.58
CA PRO A 61 -5.60 -16.72 0.21
C PRO A 61 -6.35 -16.11 1.39
N PHE A 62 -7.28 -15.19 1.08
CA PHE A 62 -8.28 -14.67 2.01
C PHE A 62 -9.67 -14.76 1.38
N PRO A 63 -10.76 -14.75 2.18
CA PRO A 63 -12.12 -14.78 1.67
C PRO A 63 -12.37 -13.73 0.59
N ASP A 64 -13.05 -14.12 -0.49
CA ASP A 64 -13.34 -13.28 -1.66
C ASP A 64 -14.04 -11.96 -1.32
N THR A 65 -14.75 -11.92 -0.18
CA THR A 65 -15.42 -10.70 0.30
C THR A 65 -14.48 -9.54 0.59
N TYR A 66 -13.22 -9.82 0.91
CA TYR A 66 -12.19 -8.80 1.14
C TYR A 66 -11.69 -8.15 -0.16
N PHE A 67 -11.94 -8.77 -1.30
CA PHE A 67 -11.51 -8.27 -2.61
C PHE A 67 -12.63 -7.60 -3.42
N LYS A 68 -13.80 -7.37 -2.79
CA LYS A 68 -14.93 -6.68 -3.42
C LYS A 68 -14.81 -5.17 -3.24
N GLY A 69 -14.08 -4.54 -4.17
CA GLY A 69 -13.89 -3.09 -4.22
C GLY A 69 -13.13 -2.50 -3.03
N ILE A 70 -13.09 -1.17 -2.94
CA ILE A 70 -12.33 -0.44 -1.90
C ILE A 70 -12.78 -0.80 -0.48
N ALA A 71 -14.09 -0.98 -0.27
CA ALA A 71 -14.63 -1.31 1.06
C ALA A 71 -14.17 -2.69 1.55
N GLY A 72 -14.07 -3.68 0.64
CA GLY A 72 -13.54 -4.99 0.95
C GLY A 72 -12.06 -4.93 1.33
N TYR A 73 -11.27 -4.25 0.50
CA TYR A 73 -9.85 -4.03 0.76
C TYR A 73 -9.59 -3.33 2.10
N ASN A 74 -10.33 -2.27 2.41
CA ASN A 74 -10.18 -1.57 3.69
C ASN A 74 -10.51 -2.50 4.87
N ARG A 75 -11.51 -3.38 4.75
CA ARG A 75 -11.79 -4.38 5.79
C ARG A 75 -10.64 -5.36 5.98
N LEU A 76 -10.03 -5.84 4.90
CA LEU A 76 -8.84 -6.70 4.98
C LEU A 76 -7.70 -6.00 5.70
N MET A 77 -7.38 -4.76 5.31
CA MET A 77 -6.29 -3.97 5.91
C MET A 77 -6.55 -3.58 7.38
N MET A 78 -7.79 -3.66 7.85
CA MET A 78 -8.15 -3.41 9.26
C MET A 78 -8.47 -4.70 10.03
N SER A 79 -8.34 -5.87 9.42
CA SER A 79 -8.66 -7.13 10.09
C SER A 79 -7.48 -7.63 10.92
N PRO A 80 -7.68 -8.10 12.15
CA PRO A 80 -6.63 -8.77 12.93
C PRO A 80 -6.03 -9.96 12.21
N GLU A 81 -6.86 -10.74 11.51
CA GLU A 81 -6.47 -11.93 10.73
C GLU A 81 -5.34 -11.64 9.73
N PHE A 82 -5.40 -10.47 9.06
CA PHE A 82 -4.35 -10.06 8.14
C PHE A 82 -3.01 -9.91 8.86
N TYR A 83 -2.97 -9.18 9.96
CA TYR A 83 -1.73 -8.93 10.72
C TYR A 83 -1.21 -10.18 11.42
N GLU A 84 -2.08 -11.00 11.97
CA GLU A 84 -1.73 -12.29 12.58
C GLU A 84 -1.03 -13.23 11.58
N THR A 85 -1.48 -13.22 10.32
CA THR A 85 -0.87 -13.99 9.23
C THR A 85 0.60 -13.62 9.02
N PHE A 86 0.97 -12.37 9.23
CA PHE A 86 2.32 -11.85 9.02
C PHE A 86 3.07 -11.53 10.32
N ALA A 87 2.56 -11.92 11.49
CA ALA A 87 3.12 -11.59 12.80
C ALA A 87 4.56 -12.11 13.04
N GLN A 88 5.04 -13.03 12.21
CA GLN A 88 6.44 -13.48 12.24
C GLN A 88 7.43 -12.46 11.68
N TRP A 89 6.98 -11.42 11.00
CA TRP A 89 7.77 -10.36 10.40
C TRP A 89 7.68 -9.10 11.25
N GLU A 90 8.79 -8.40 11.40
CA GLU A 90 8.82 -7.13 12.14
C GLU A 90 8.11 -6.01 11.37
N TYR A 91 8.24 -6.01 10.03
CA TYR A 91 7.62 -5.02 9.15
C TYR A 91 6.90 -5.68 7.97
N ILE A 92 5.79 -5.07 7.57
CA ILE A 92 5.01 -5.45 6.38
C ILE A 92 5.01 -4.27 5.41
N LEU A 93 5.61 -4.44 4.22
CA LEU A 93 5.47 -3.48 3.14
C LEU A 93 4.28 -3.90 2.26
N ILE A 94 3.17 -3.19 2.34
CA ILE A 94 2.05 -3.40 1.42
C ILE A 94 2.38 -2.72 0.10
N TYR A 95 2.60 -3.49 -0.95
CA TYR A 95 2.96 -3.04 -2.29
C TYR A 95 1.81 -3.25 -3.26
N GLN A 96 1.36 -2.19 -3.91
CA GLN A 96 0.35 -2.26 -4.97
C GLN A 96 1.02 -2.24 -6.35
N THR A 97 0.47 -2.96 -7.32
CA THR A 97 1.04 -3.13 -8.66
C THR A 97 1.07 -1.83 -9.49
N ASP A 98 0.37 -0.79 -9.07
CA ASP A 98 0.40 0.55 -9.65
C ASP A 98 1.49 1.47 -9.04
N ALA A 99 2.24 0.97 -8.06
CA ALA A 99 3.35 1.70 -7.45
C ALA A 99 4.68 1.38 -8.17
N TRP A 100 5.63 2.33 -8.15
CA TRP A 100 6.95 2.17 -8.74
C TRP A 100 8.05 2.24 -7.70
N VAL A 101 8.93 1.25 -7.68
CA VAL A 101 10.10 1.20 -6.79
C VAL A 101 11.29 1.85 -7.50
N PHE A 102 11.83 2.93 -6.94
CA PHE A 102 12.98 3.64 -7.52
C PHE A 102 14.33 3.13 -7.00
N SER A 103 14.37 2.70 -5.73
CA SER A 103 15.59 2.22 -5.07
C SER A 103 15.24 1.39 -3.84
N ASP A 104 16.14 0.48 -3.45
CA ASP A 104 16.02 -0.24 -2.18
C ASP A 104 16.51 0.63 -1.02
N ARG A 105 15.53 1.15 -0.27
CA ARG A 105 15.74 1.85 1.00
C ARG A 105 14.87 1.27 2.11
N LEU A 106 14.37 0.04 1.92
CA LEU A 106 13.42 -0.53 2.87
C LEU A 106 14.06 -0.74 4.25
N SER A 107 15.28 -1.29 4.31
CA SER A 107 16.00 -1.47 5.57
C SER A 107 16.26 -0.15 6.32
N GLU A 108 16.55 0.94 5.58
CA GLU A 108 16.71 2.29 6.17
C GLU A 108 15.40 2.75 6.82
N TRP A 109 14.27 2.51 6.17
CA TRP A 109 12.96 2.88 6.74
C TRP A 109 12.57 2.03 7.94
N CYS A 110 12.84 0.71 7.90
CA CYS A 110 12.64 -0.18 9.04
C CYS A 110 13.47 0.26 10.26
N SER A 111 14.72 0.68 10.05
CA SER A 111 15.61 1.11 11.16
C SER A 111 15.16 2.38 11.88
N LYS A 112 14.22 3.15 11.31
CA LYS A 112 13.67 4.36 11.95
C LYS A 112 12.64 4.07 13.03
N GLY A 113 12.15 2.82 13.15
CA GLY A 113 11.24 2.39 14.20
C GLY A 113 9.87 3.09 14.19
N TYR A 114 9.35 3.43 13.01
CA TYR A 114 7.99 3.98 12.90
C TYR A 114 6.97 2.85 12.84
N ASP A 115 5.87 2.99 13.57
CA ASP A 115 4.76 2.03 13.53
C ASP A 115 4.04 2.01 12.18
N TYR A 116 4.02 3.15 11.47
CA TYR A 116 3.37 3.28 10.18
C TYR A 116 4.01 4.37 9.30
N ILE A 117 4.26 4.02 8.06
CA ILE A 117 4.72 4.97 7.02
C ILE A 117 3.84 4.81 5.79
N GLY A 118 3.11 5.86 5.42
CA GLY A 118 2.32 5.90 4.20
C GLY A 118 2.93 6.83 3.15
N ALA A 119 2.85 6.46 1.87
CA ALA A 119 3.26 7.34 0.79
C ALA A 119 2.38 8.61 0.74
N PRO A 120 2.95 9.82 0.58
CA PRO A 120 2.16 11.03 0.51
C PRO A 120 1.39 11.10 -0.82
N TRP A 121 0.14 11.54 -0.76
CA TRP A 121 -0.61 11.86 -1.97
C TRP A 121 0.00 13.08 -2.67
N ILE A 122 0.27 12.95 -3.96
CA ILE A 122 0.71 14.09 -4.77
C ILE A 122 -0.51 14.97 -5.07
N PRO A 123 -0.55 16.24 -4.60
CA PRO A 123 -1.68 17.11 -4.85
C PRO A 123 -1.86 17.34 -6.36
N LYS A 124 -3.09 17.16 -6.86
CA LYS A 124 -3.39 17.47 -8.27
C LYS A 124 -2.99 18.92 -8.59
N PRO A 125 -2.44 19.20 -9.79
CA PRO A 125 -1.96 20.54 -10.16
C PRO A 125 -2.98 21.68 -9.95
N LYS A 126 -4.29 21.37 -10.08
CA LYS A 126 -5.38 22.32 -9.83
C LYS A 126 -5.36 22.91 -8.41
N TYR A 127 -4.89 22.16 -7.40
CA TYR A 127 -4.85 22.64 -6.01
C TYR A 127 -3.68 23.59 -5.75
N ARG A 128 -2.72 23.73 -6.68
CA ARG A 128 -1.65 24.73 -6.61
C ARG A 128 -2.13 26.15 -6.99
N LYS A 129 -3.26 26.28 -7.67
CA LYS A 129 -3.81 27.58 -8.10
C LYS A 129 -4.24 28.40 -6.88
N LEU A 130 -3.99 29.72 -6.96
CA LEU A 130 -4.20 30.66 -5.84
C LEU A 130 -5.64 30.62 -5.29
N TYR A 131 -6.65 30.57 -6.17
CA TYR A 131 -8.05 30.52 -5.74
C TYR A 131 -8.40 29.27 -4.92
N TYR A 132 -7.83 28.10 -5.23
CA TYR A 132 -7.99 26.88 -4.41
C TYR A 132 -7.32 27.03 -3.04
N ARG A 133 -6.18 27.72 -2.97
CA ARG A 133 -5.49 27.99 -1.70
C ARG A 133 -6.34 28.89 -0.81
N ILE A 134 -6.92 29.95 -1.39
CA ILE A 134 -7.83 30.88 -0.69
C ILE A 134 -9.09 30.13 -0.24
N PHE A 135 -9.72 29.35 -1.13
CA PHE A 135 -10.91 28.57 -0.82
C PHE A 135 -10.67 27.57 0.34
N ASN A 136 -9.54 26.84 0.30
CA ASN A 136 -9.18 25.91 1.37
C ASN A 136 -8.88 26.63 2.68
N PHE A 137 -8.28 27.82 2.63
CA PHE A 137 -8.07 28.65 3.82
C PHE A 137 -9.42 29.07 4.45
N LEU A 138 -10.33 29.61 3.66
CA LEU A 138 -11.66 29.99 4.13
C LEU A 138 -12.44 28.79 4.68
N LYS A 139 -12.36 27.64 4.01
CA LYS A 139 -12.96 26.40 4.50
C LYS A 139 -12.41 25.99 5.86
N ARG A 140 -11.11 26.11 6.08
CA ARG A 140 -10.48 25.81 7.40
C ARG A 140 -11.00 26.74 8.49
N VAL A 141 -11.06 28.04 8.19
CA VAL A 141 -11.60 29.04 9.13
C VAL A 141 -13.05 28.70 9.47
N PHE A 142 -13.87 28.37 8.46
CA PHE A 142 -15.26 27.95 8.67
C PHE A 142 -15.36 26.67 9.52
N CYS A 143 -14.58 25.63 9.20
CA CYS A 143 -14.56 24.40 9.98
C CYS A 143 -14.12 24.65 11.44
N TYR A 144 -13.15 25.53 11.65
CA TYR A 144 -12.70 25.92 12.98
C TYR A 144 -13.81 26.61 13.80
N ILE A 145 -14.53 27.55 13.18
CA ILE A 145 -15.63 28.30 13.82
C ILE A 145 -16.85 27.40 14.10
N SER A 146 -17.16 26.49 13.15
CA SER A 146 -18.33 25.61 13.23
C SER A 146 -18.07 24.31 14.05
N GLY A 147 -16.84 24.08 14.52
CA GLY A 147 -16.46 22.84 15.22
C GLY A 147 -16.51 21.59 14.31
N SER A 148 -16.63 21.76 12.99
CA SER A 148 -16.69 20.64 12.05
C SER A 148 -15.30 20.14 11.67
N SER A 149 -15.20 18.84 11.35
CA SER A 149 -13.93 18.20 10.99
C SER A 149 -13.40 18.72 9.65
N ASP A 150 -12.15 19.21 9.62
CA ASP A 150 -11.48 19.64 8.40
C ASP A 150 -10.79 18.44 7.70
N TYR A 151 -11.48 17.84 6.73
CA TYR A 151 -10.94 16.76 5.89
C TYR A 151 -10.01 17.24 4.78
N SER A 152 -9.80 18.55 4.60
CA SER A 152 -8.94 19.08 3.53
C SER A 152 -7.46 18.71 3.70
N ARG A 153 -7.04 18.37 4.92
CA ARG A 153 -5.67 17.91 5.23
C ARG A 153 -5.42 16.43 4.95
N ILE A 154 -6.48 15.62 4.83
CA ILE A 154 -6.35 14.17 4.60
C ILE A 154 -5.72 13.91 3.23
N TYR A 155 -6.06 14.71 2.21
CA TYR A 155 -5.52 14.59 0.86
C TYR A 155 -3.99 14.83 0.76
N TYR A 156 -3.33 15.28 1.82
CA TYR A 156 -1.90 15.55 1.84
C TYR A 156 -1.11 14.56 2.71
N ARG A 157 -1.76 13.52 3.29
CA ARG A 157 -1.13 12.79 4.39
C ARG A 157 -0.85 11.33 4.15
N VAL A 158 -1.63 10.59 3.35
CA VAL A 158 -1.47 9.14 3.22
C VAL A 158 -1.75 8.65 1.80
N GLY A 159 -0.88 7.83 1.24
CA GLY A 159 -1.02 7.15 -0.04
C GLY A 159 -1.18 5.64 0.10
N ASN A 160 -1.28 4.95 -1.03
CA ASN A 160 -1.60 3.52 -1.10
C ASN A 160 -0.42 2.58 -0.81
N LEU A 161 0.80 3.09 -0.70
CA LEU A 161 1.96 2.29 -0.30
C LEU A 161 2.21 2.51 1.18
N SER A 162 2.22 1.45 1.97
CA SER A 162 2.43 1.56 3.42
C SER A 162 3.40 0.52 3.94
N LEU A 163 4.29 0.96 4.81
CA LEU A 163 5.11 0.14 5.68
C LEU A 163 4.48 0.15 7.07
N ILE A 164 4.28 -1.04 7.63
CA ILE A 164 3.61 -1.25 8.92
C ILE A 164 4.53 -2.08 9.81
N HIS A 165 4.67 -1.64 11.04
CA HIS A 165 5.38 -2.33 12.12
C HIS A 165 4.41 -3.15 12.96
#